data_e2fe2b9aa787d8edae4124daed0d0ae1
#
_entry.id   e2fe2b9aa787d8edae4124daed0d0ae1
#
_cell.length_a   1.000
_cell.length_b   1.000
_cell.length_c   1.000
_cell.angle_alpha   90.00
_cell.angle_beta   90.00
_cell.angle_gamma   90.00
#
_symmetry.space_group_name_H-M   'P 1'
#
loop_
_entity.id
_entity.type
_entity.pdbx_description
1 polymer ?
#
loop_
_entity_poly.entity_id
_entity_poly.type
_entity_poly.pdbx_seq_one_letter_code
_entity_poly.pdbx_strand_id
1 'polypeptide(L)'
;MPQYTTSYSTHKKRPTYRHAPVGQQLPSSARRRAKKPGATYLHHTQGFGRSNRRRNMRPNKRSPYAFIAVGCAFLLFVAAVIGYTNRTVDVELNGSTVQVRINSTVEQLIDSQNIEVRAGNLLAVDDSVLTKRGGEKISVKLDKKQIENSKLSSIKLTGGEKLTIANGRDTYEEHDIKATAIQPTISFEGSGAIQYVKTWGEAGRSEVWTGKTSGKTQDRGVVKKPVNAVVACASVKPKSGKYVALTFNSAPSKYTDQIFEILKEKGVTATFFLSSDNASTYTGQARAIADAGCEVGLYASLGDKTGDSLRNTLAKGLDAVSSATGAKTALVRSADGRMSEEQWATTMDLMGAAVSWSFDSGDWLRPGVDSVVETITGSVSNGNIVSMTDNDETSAQTVEALPQIIDRLLADGYTFVTLDDLIATDKDLKGAIDLSRASMPKGATLPVLPTQPDDDADATTE
;
A
#
# COMPACT_ATOMS: atom_id res chain seq x y z
N MET A 1 -15.36 17.48 16.42
CA MET A 1 -14.93 16.33 15.59
C MET A 1 -16.00 16.09 14.53
N PRO A 2 -15.69 16.09 13.25
CA PRO A 2 -16.69 15.77 12.23
C PRO A 2 -17.02 14.28 12.30
N GLN A 3 -18.25 13.97 12.64
CA GLN A 3 -18.79 12.62 12.54
C GLN A 3 -19.24 12.38 11.11
N TYR A 4 -18.54 11.51 10.39
CA TYR A 4 -18.99 11.05 9.08
C TYR A 4 -19.77 9.76 9.27
N THR A 5 -21.05 9.81 8.95
CA THR A 5 -21.90 8.61 8.89
C THR A 5 -21.88 8.11 7.45
N THR A 6 -21.16 7.02 7.18
CA THR A 6 -21.22 6.31 5.90
C THR A 6 -21.95 5.00 6.12
N SER A 7 -23.15 4.87 5.51
CA SER A 7 -23.84 3.58 5.47
C SER A 7 -23.26 2.73 4.35
N TYR A 8 -22.68 1.59 4.71
CA TYR A 8 -22.26 0.57 3.74
C TYR A 8 -23.29 -0.55 3.72
N SER A 9 -23.92 -0.76 2.56
CA SER A 9 -24.74 -1.95 2.31
C SER A 9 -23.82 -3.13 1.97
N THR A 10 -24.00 -4.26 2.66
CA THR A 10 -23.25 -5.50 2.38
C THR A 10 -23.68 -6.19 1.08
N HIS A 11 -24.58 -5.62 0.31
CA HIS A 11 -24.99 -6.17 -0.99
C HIS A 11 -23.92 -5.94 -2.06
N LYS A 12 -23.31 -7.02 -2.53
CA LYS A 12 -22.60 -7.04 -3.82
C LYS A 12 -23.61 -6.67 -4.91
N LYS A 13 -23.52 -5.46 -5.46
CA LYS A 13 -24.24 -5.06 -6.67
C LYS A 13 -23.88 -6.05 -7.77
N ARG A 14 -24.89 -6.78 -8.30
CA ARG A 14 -24.77 -7.47 -9.58
C ARG A 14 -24.45 -6.42 -10.66
N PRO A 15 -23.53 -6.71 -11.57
CA PRO A 15 -23.29 -5.80 -12.69
C PRO A 15 -24.57 -5.72 -13.54
N THR A 16 -25.18 -4.56 -13.59
CA THR A 16 -26.23 -4.26 -14.56
C THR A 16 -25.57 -4.09 -15.92
N TYR A 17 -25.88 -4.98 -16.84
CA TYR A 17 -25.57 -4.80 -18.24
C TYR A 17 -26.31 -3.56 -18.73
N ARG A 18 -25.59 -2.52 -19.07
CA ARG A 18 -26.10 -1.39 -19.85
C ARG A 18 -26.32 -1.89 -21.27
N HIS A 19 -27.58 -1.84 -21.72
CA HIS A 19 -27.91 -1.97 -23.13
C HIS A 19 -27.18 -0.87 -23.94
N ALA A 20 -26.42 -1.31 -24.95
CA ALA A 20 -25.89 -0.41 -25.98
C ALA A 20 -26.99 0.12 -26.86
N PRO A 21 -26.88 1.35 -27.37
CA PRO A 21 -27.88 1.93 -28.24
C PRO A 21 -27.91 1.21 -29.60
N VAL A 22 -29.13 0.99 -30.08
CA VAL A 22 -29.47 0.48 -31.42
C VAL A 22 -29.04 1.51 -32.47
N GLY A 23 -28.30 1.04 -33.48
CA GLY A 23 -28.13 1.79 -34.70
C GLY A 23 -26.79 1.71 -35.36
N GLN A 24 -26.47 0.60 -36.04
CA GLN A 24 -25.77 0.65 -37.35
C GLN A 24 -25.93 -0.69 -38.07
N GLN A 25 -26.57 -0.60 -39.23
CA GLN A 25 -26.75 -1.68 -40.19
C GLN A 25 -25.40 -2.03 -40.82
N LEU A 26 -25.09 -3.34 -40.88
CA LEU A 26 -24.08 -3.88 -41.78
C LEU A 26 -24.73 -4.89 -42.75
N PRO A 27 -24.19 -5.04 -43.96
CA PRO A 27 -24.91 -5.62 -45.10
C PRO A 27 -24.92 -7.15 -45.10
N SER A 28 -26.01 -7.64 -45.71
CA SER A 28 -26.28 -9.04 -45.99
C SER A 28 -25.24 -9.70 -46.90
N SER A 29 -24.71 -10.87 -46.52
CA SER A 29 -24.19 -11.80 -47.49
C SER A 29 -24.37 -13.27 -47.03
N ALA A 30 -25.13 -13.96 -47.86
CA ALA A 30 -25.06 -15.38 -48.21
C ALA A 30 -25.35 -16.44 -47.15
N ARG A 31 -26.66 -16.77 -47.10
CA ARG A 31 -27.15 -18.11 -46.74
C ARG A 31 -26.59 -19.15 -47.74
N ARG A 32 -25.82 -20.12 -47.25
CA ARG A 32 -25.70 -21.42 -47.93
C ARG A 32 -26.43 -22.47 -47.08
N ARG A 33 -27.55 -22.93 -47.63
CA ARG A 33 -28.31 -24.11 -47.22
C ARG A 33 -27.49 -25.36 -47.57
N ALA A 34 -27.20 -26.22 -46.62
CA ALA A 34 -26.79 -27.57 -46.87
C ALA A 34 -28.06 -28.46 -47.08
N LYS A 35 -28.15 -29.06 -48.24
CA LYS A 35 -29.19 -30.03 -48.60
C LYS A 35 -28.93 -31.38 -47.95
N LYS A 36 -30.00 -31.97 -47.38
CA LYS A 36 -30.07 -33.42 -47.08
C LYS A 36 -30.05 -34.24 -48.37
N PRO A 37 -29.36 -35.39 -48.45
CA PRO A 37 -29.55 -36.32 -49.61
C PRO A 37 -30.82 -37.14 -49.39
N GLY A 38 -31.70 -37.11 -50.40
CA GLY A 38 -32.91 -37.88 -50.48
C GLY A 38 -32.63 -39.33 -50.87
N ALA A 39 -33.45 -40.19 -50.30
CA ALA A 39 -33.51 -41.60 -50.72
C ALA A 39 -34.04 -41.72 -52.15
N THR A 40 -33.32 -42.41 -53.01
CA THR A 40 -33.75 -42.75 -54.37
C THR A 40 -34.20 -44.20 -54.39
N TYR A 41 -35.51 -44.38 -54.59
CA TYR A 41 -36.09 -45.66 -54.96
C TYR A 41 -35.76 -45.95 -56.43
N LEU A 42 -35.22 -47.11 -56.72
CA LEU A 42 -35.15 -47.65 -58.05
C LEU A 42 -35.90 -48.98 -58.09
N HIS A 43 -37.09 -49.00 -58.67
CA HIS A 43 -37.75 -50.15 -59.23
C HIS A 43 -37.00 -50.64 -60.43
N HIS A 44 -36.69 -51.92 -60.51
CA HIS A 44 -36.69 -52.66 -61.78
C HIS A 44 -37.14 -54.09 -61.57
N THR A 45 -38.19 -54.42 -62.30
CA THR A 45 -38.85 -55.68 -62.53
C THR A 45 -38.12 -56.52 -63.62
N GLN A 46 -38.39 -57.83 -63.52
CA GLN A 46 -38.23 -58.91 -64.54
C GLN A 46 -36.86 -59.59 -64.51
N GLY A 47 -36.78 -60.94 -64.56
CA GLY A 47 -37.73 -61.96 -64.85
C GLY A 47 -37.01 -63.33 -64.88
N PHE A 48 -37.80 -64.37 -64.74
CA PHE A 48 -37.69 -65.77 -65.18
C PHE A 48 -36.34 -66.51 -65.03
N GLY A 49 -36.45 -67.65 -64.31
CA GLY A 49 -35.48 -68.74 -64.39
C GLY A 49 -35.72 -69.83 -63.34
N ARG A 50 -36.66 -70.78 -63.65
CA ARG A 50 -36.82 -72.04 -62.89
C ARG A 50 -35.55 -72.89 -63.06
N SER A 51 -34.94 -73.30 -61.95
CA SER A 51 -34.34 -74.66 -61.90
C SER A 51 -34.43 -75.20 -60.50
N ASN A 52 -35.22 -76.32 -60.40
CA ASN A 52 -35.27 -77.16 -59.26
C ASN A 52 -33.94 -77.89 -59.05
N ARG A 53 -33.35 -77.63 -57.87
CA ARG A 53 -32.42 -78.57 -57.27
C ARG A 53 -32.70 -78.63 -55.78
N ARG A 54 -33.46 -79.68 -55.40
CA ARG A 54 -33.57 -80.13 -54.01
C ARG A 54 -32.17 -80.49 -53.52
N ARG A 55 -31.62 -79.66 -52.61
CA ARG A 55 -30.52 -80.07 -51.75
C ARG A 55 -31.06 -80.26 -50.36
N ASN A 56 -30.99 -81.48 -49.93
CA ASN A 56 -31.25 -81.90 -48.57
C ASN A 56 -30.34 -81.10 -47.60
N MET A 57 -30.88 -80.08 -46.89
CA MET A 57 -30.21 -79.49 -45.72
C MET A 57 -30.48 -80.47 -44.56
N ARG A 58 -29.46 -81.16 -44.15
CA ARG A 58 -29.45 -81.80 -42.83
C ARG A 58 -29.52 -80.70 -41.79
N PRO A 59 -30.36 -80.84 -40.69
CA PRO A 59 -30.37 -79.87 -39.63
C PRO A 59 -29.00 -79.87 -38.92
N ASN A 60 -28.33 -78.73 -38.96
CA ASN A 60 -27.10 -78.53 -38.22
C ASN A 60 -27.45 -78.56 -36.72
N LYS A 61 -27.13 -79.63 -36.03
CA LYS A 61 -27.25 -79.76 -34.58
C LYS A 61 -26.32 -78.69 -33.99
N ARG A 62 -26.86 -77.52 -33.64
CA ARG A 62 -26.15 -76.51 -32.86
C ARG A 62 -25.70 -77.17 -31.56
N SER A 63 -24.39 -77.33 -31.42
CA SER A 63 -23.76 -77.89 -30.23
C SER A 63 -24.24 -77.18 -28.99
N PRO A 64 -24.82 -77.86 -27.98
CA PRO A 64 -25.23 -77.20 -26.74
C PRO A 64 -24.06 -76.48 -26.04
N TYR A 65 -22.80 -76.86 -26.36
CA TYR A 65 -21.59 -76.25 -25.79
C TYR A 65 -21.43 -74.83 -26.23
N ALA A 66 -21.91 -74.36 -27.36
CA ALA A 66 -21.84 -73.01 -27.83
C ALA A 66 -22.67 -72.06 -26.94
N PHE A 67 -23.86 -72.51 -26.50
CA PHE A 67 -24.69 -71.71 -25.56
C PHE A 67 -24.09 -71.69 -24.15
N ILE A 68 -23.48 -72.79 -23.71
CA ILE A 68 -22.78 -72.85 -22.43
C ILE A 68 -21.57 -71.90 -22.44
N ALA A 69 -20.76 -71.88 -23.53
CA ALA A 69 -19.62 -71.01 -23.66
C ALA A 69 -20.02 -69.53 -23.66
N VAL A 70 -21.10 -69.16 -24.37
CA VAL A 70 -21.64 -67.77 -24.35
C VAL A 70 -22.17 -67.41 -22.96
N GLY A 71 -22.84 -68.36 -22.31
CA GLY A 71 -23.33 -68.14 -20.92
C GLY A 71 -22.18 -67.95 -19.93
N CYS A 72 -21.12 -68.75 -20.01
CA CYS A 72 -19.93 -68.60 -19.18
C CYS A 72 -19.20 -67.28 -19.45
N ALA A 73 -19.04 -66.90 -20.74
CA ALA A 73 -18.42 -65.62 -21.12
C ALA A 73 -19.24 -64.42 -20.59
N PHE A 74 -20.58 -64.51 -20.65
CA PHE A 74 -21.45 -63.46 -20.08
C PHE A 74 -21.34 -63.40 -18.56
N LEU A 75 -21.30 -64.54 -17.85
CA LEU A 75 -21.09 -64.57 -16.42
C LEU A 75 -19.72 -64.03 -16.01
N LEU A 76 -18.66 -64.36 -16.74
CA LEU A 76 -17.32 -63.77 -16.52
C LEU A 76 -17.32 -62.27 -16.79
N PHE A 77 -18.00 -61.81 -17.83
CA PHE A 77 -18.15 -60.39 -18.12
C PHE A 77 -18.90 -59.68 -16.97
N VAL A 78 -20.02 -60.23 -16.51
CA VAL A 78 -20.79 -59.70 -15.39
C VAL A 78 -19.93 -59.69 -14.11
N ALA A 79 -19.20 -60.77 -13.84
CA ALA A 79 -18.30 -60.84 -12.70
C ALA A 79 -17.16 -59.79 -12.79
N ALA A 80 -16.61 -59.61 -13.99
CA ALA A 80 -15.60 -58.58 -14.23
C ALA A 80 -16.14 -57.14 -14.06
N VAL A 81 -17.36 -56.89 -14.53
CA VAL A 81 -18.08 -55.62 -14.31
C VAL A 81 -18.34 -55.39 -12.83
N ILE A 82 -18.83 -56.38 -12.11
CA ILE A 82 -19.08 -56.29 -10.66
C ILE A 82 -17.74 -56.05 -9.92
N GLY A 83 -16.70 -56.79 -10.27
CA GLY A 83 -15.36 -56.60 -9.70
C GLY A 83 -14.80 -55.19 -9.96
N TYR A 84 -14.98 -54.70 -11.19
CA TYR A 84 -14.53 -53.36 -11.55
C TYR A 84 -15.31 -52.25 -10.83
N THR A 85 -16.63 -52.40 -10.73
CA THR A 85 -17.50 -51.39 -10.08
C THR A 85 -17.43 -51.41 -8.54
N ASN A 86 -16.97 -52.53 -7.94
CA ASN A 86 -16.81 -52.67 -6.49
C ASN A 86 -15.37 -52.39 -6.00
N ARG A 87 -14.43 -52.11 -6.89
CA ARG A 87 -13.07 -51.76 -6.45
C ARG A 87 -13.06 -50.47 -5.63
N THR A 88 -12.20 -50.44 -4.62
CA THR A 88 -11.90 -49.23 -3.84
C THR A 88 -10.76 -48.42 -4.46
N VAL A 89 -10.78 -47.15 -4.26
CA VAL A 89 -9.74 -46.17 -4.66
C VAL A 89 -9.39 -45.32 -3.45
N ASP A 90 -8.15 -44.86 -3.39
CA ASP A 90 -7.66 -43.97 -2.33
C ASP A 90 -7.95 -42.52 -2.67
N VAL A 91 -8.51 -41.78 -1.72
CA VAL A 91 -8.80 -40.36 -1.80
C VAL A 91 -8.21 -39.69 -0.56
N GLU A 92 -7.57 -38.53 -0.71
CA GLU A 92 -7.10 -37.76 0.44
C GLU A 92 -8.25 -36.90 0.98
N LEU A 93 -8.68 -37.16 2.21
CA LEU A 93 -9.73 -36.41 2.90
C LEU A 93 -9.16 -35.69 4.11
N ASN A 94 -9.18 -34.35 4.09
CA ASN A 94 -8.61 -33.49 5.16
C ASN A 94 -7.18 -33.88 5.55
N GLY A 95 -6.36 -34.31 4.57
CA GLY A 95 -4.99 -34.72 4.78
C GLY A 95 -4.79 -36.21 5.15
N SER A 96 -5.87 -36.98 5.30
CA SER A 96 -5.82 -38.41 5.57
C SER A 96 -6.27 -39.20 4.36
N THR A 97 -5.61 -40.34 4.05
CA THR A 97 -6.05 -41.24 2.98
C THR A 97 -7.20 -42.08 3.44
N VAL A 98 -8.30 -42.07 2.68
CA VAL A 98 -9.49 -42.90 2.91
C VAL A 98 -9.80 -43.71 1.66
N GLN A 99 -10.28 -44.96 1.87
CA GLN A 99 -10.71 -45.84 0.79
C GLN A 99 -12.18 -45.66 0.51
N VAL A 100 -12.53 -45.39 -0.74
CA VAL A 100 -13.91 -45.25 -1.20
C VAL A 100 -14.17 -46.13 -2.41
N ARG A 101 -15.42 -46.55 -2.65
CA ARG A 101 -15.76 -47.25 -3.88
C ARG A 101 -15.53 -46.32 -5.07
N ILE A 102 -14.98 -46.86 -6.15
CA ILE A 102 -14.86 -46.11 -7.40
C ILE A 102 -16.23 -45.60 -7.86
N ASN A 103 -16.26 -44.37 -8.37
CA ASN A 103 -17.49 -43.67 -8.76
C ASN A 103 -18.47 -43.34 -7.60
N SER A 104 -18.08 -43.52 -6.33
CA SER A 104 -18.82 -42.89 -5.22
C SER A 104 -18.82 -41.38 -5.38
N THR A 105 -19.90 -40.73 -4.98
CA THR A 105 -19.99 -39.27 -5.03
C THR A 105 -19.35 -38.65 -3.79
N VAL A 106 -19.02 -37.35 -3.87
CA VAL A 106 -18.50 -36.61 -2.72
C VAL A 106 -19.51 -36.65 -1.56
N GLU A 107 -20.80 -36.57 -1.84
CA GLU A 107 -21.87 -36.68 -0.83
C GLU A 107 -21.81 -38.03 -0.13
N GLN A 108 -21.73 -39.14 -0.90
CA GLN A 108 -21.62 -40.51 -0.35
C GLN A 108 -20.35 -40.71 0.48
N LEU A 109 -19.25 -40.04 0.12
CA LEU A 109 -18.05 -40.06 0.94
C LEU A 109 -18.29 -39.37 2.30
N ILE A 110 -18.92 -38.19 2.30
CA ILE A 110 -19.25 -37.45 3.53
C ILE A 110 -20.09 -38.32 4.47
N ASP A 111 -21.11 -38.97 3.92
CA ASP A 111 -22.01 -39.81 4.69
C ASP A 111 -21.31 -41.09 5.23
N SER A 112 -20.49 -41.75 4.38
CA SER A 112 -19.81 -42.98 4.75
C SER A 112 -18.72 -42.82 5.80
N GLN A 113 -18.12 -41.66 5.86
CA GLN A 113 -17.07 -41.33 6.84
C GLN A 113 -17.62 -40.69 8.12
N ASN A 114 -18.95 -40.58 8.25
CA ASN A 114 -19.61 -39.90 9.38
C ASN A 114 -19.05 -38.52 9.67
N ILE A 115 -18.77 -37.74 8.62
CA ILE A 115 -18.20 -36.42 8.77
C ILE A 115 -19.27 -35.46 9.28
N GLU A 116 -19.21 -35.10 10.55
CA GLU A 116 -20.11 -34.14 11.16
C GLU A 116 -19.76 -32.73 10.70
N VAL A 117 -20.28 -32.33 9.57
CA VAL A 117 -20.17 -30.93 9.08
C VAL A 117 -21.53 -30.25 9.12
N ARG A 118 -21.48 -28.98 9.46
CA ARG A 118 -22.70 -28.18 9.57
C ARG A 118 -22.50 -26.78 8.94
N ALA A 119 -23.58 -26.23 8.46
CA ALA A 119 -23.60 -24.81 8.08
C ALA A 119 -23.37 -23.94 9.31
N GLY A 120 -22.74 -22.80 9.10
CA GLY A 120 -22.58 -21.77 10.13
C GLY A 120 -23.93 -21.21 10.56
N ASN A 121 -23.97 -20.46 11.63
CA ASN A 121 -25.16 -19.77 12.10
C ASN A 121 -25.27 -18.38 11.46
N LEU A 122 -26.48 -17.88 11.36
CA LEU A 122 -26.73 -16.46 11.16
C LEU A 122 -26.76 -15.80 12.53
N LEU A 123 -25.90 -14.83 12.75
CA LEU A 123 -25.74 -14.10 14.00
C LEU A 123 -26.36 -12.70 13.90
N ALA A 124 -26.90 -12.22 15.01
CA ALA A 124 -27.17 -10.81 15.20
C ALA A 124 -25.85 -10.05 15.41
N VAL A 125 -25.90 -8.73 15.33
CA VAL A 125 -24.72 -7.85 15.51
C VAL A 125 -24.09 -7.93 16.93
N ASP A 126 -24.82 -8.49 17.90
CA ASP A 126 -24.35 -8.76 19.27
C ASP A 126 -23.85 -10.20 19.48
N ASP A 127 -23.52 -10.89 18.39
CA ASP A 127 -23.05 -12.29 18.35
C ASP A 127 -24.10 -13.35 18.80
N SER A 128 -25.33 -12.95 19.14
CA SER A 128 -26.40 -13.89 19.44
C SER A 128 -26.90 -14.60 18.17
N VAL A 129 -27.28 -15.87 18.30
CA VAL A 129 -27.75 -16.68 17.17
C VAL A 129 -29.18 -16.29 16.79
N LEU A 130 -29.37 -15.71 15.60
CA LEU A 130 -30.68 -15.45 15.01
C LEU A 130 -31.28 -16.72 14.38
N THR A 131 -30.46 -17.42 13.60
CA THR A 131 -30.90 -18.64 12.92
C THR A 131 -29.79 -19.67 12.96
N LYS A 132 -30.06 -20.82 13.62
CA LYS A 132 -29.16 -21.97 13.59
C LYS A 132 -28.99 -22.44 12.15
N ARG A 133 -27.75 -22.66 11.72
CA ARG A 133 -27.40 -23.12 10.37
C ARG A 133 -27.81 -22.14 9.24
N GLY A 134 -28.10 -20.89 9.57
CA GLY A 134 -28.48 -19.84 8.62
C GLY A 134 -27.31 -19.10 7.99
N GLY A 135 -26.08 -19.41 8.39
CA GLY A 135 -24.85 -18.80 7.87
C GLY A 135 -24.34 -19.46 6.58
N GLU A 136 -23.02 -19.43 6.37
CA GLU A 136 -22.42 -20.08 5.19
C GLU A 136 -22.67 -21.58 5.21
N LYS A 137 -22.94 -22.14 4.03
CA LYS A 137 -23.02 -23.59 3.84
C LYS A 137 -21.65 -24.23 4.07
N ILE A 138 -21.61 -25.56 4.25
CA ILE A 138 -20.35 -26.30 4.36
C ILE A 138 -19.43 -25.98 3.18
N SER A 139 -18.14 -25.89 3.46
CA SER A 139 -17.12 -25.67 2.45
C SER A 139 -16.53 -26.99 2.02
N VAL A 140 -16.66 -27.32 0.73
CA VAL A 140 -16.05 -28.51 0.13
C VAL A 140 -15.11 -28.06 -0.98
N LYS A 141 -13.83 -28.44 -0.91
CA LYS A 141 -12.84 -28.19 -1.95
C LYS A 141 -12.33 -29.50 -2.51
N LEU A 142 -12.31 -29.61 -3.83
CA LEU A 142 -11.69 -30.72 -4.58
C LEU A 142 -10.45 -30.15 -5.29
N ASP A 143 -9.29 -30.73 -5.04
CA ASP A 143 -8.00 -30.28 -5.61
C ASP A 143 -7.80 -28.75 -5.48
N LYS A 144 -8.09 -28.22 -4.28
CA LYS A 144 -8.05 -26.78 -3.93
C LYS A 144 -9.14 -25.91 -4.56
N LYS A 145 -9.99 -26.44 -5.44
CA LYS A 145 -11.12 -25.69 -6.05
C LYS A 145 -12.38 -25.85 -5.23
N GLN A 146 -13.05 -24.73 -4.91
CA GLN A 146 -14.34 -24.74 -4.21
C GLN A 146 -15.42 -25.41 -5.07
N ILE A 147 -16.17 -26.35 -4.48
CA ILE A 147 -17.31 -27.00 -5.09
C ILE A 147 -18.60 -26.40 -4.53
N GLU A 148 -19.58 -26.19 -5.39
CA GLU A 148 -20.93 -25.83 -4.97
C GLU A 148 -21.61 -27.03 -4.33
N ASN A 149 -22.26 -26.83 -3.17
CA ASN A 149 -22.91 -27.91 -2.43
C ASN A 149 -23.98 -28.63 -3.24
N SER A 150 -24.61 -27.97 -4.22
CA SER A 150 -25.56 -28.56 -5.17
C SER A 150 -24.93 -29.60 -6.11
N LYS A 151 -23.62 -29.65 -6.23
CA LYS A 151 -22.90 -30.56 -7.13
C LYS A 151 -22.28 -31.76 -6.42
N LEU A 152 -22.35 -31.85 -5.09
CA LEU A 152 -21.70 -32.91 -4.31
C LEU A 152 -22.23 -34.32 -4.67
N SER A 153 -23.51 -34.44 -5.01
CA SER A 153 -24.14 -35.69 -5.45
C SER A 153 -23.81 -36.09 -6.89
N SER A 154 -23.25 -35.20 -7.69
CA SER A 154 -22.91 -35.45 -9.10
C SER A 154 -21.42 -35.69 -9.36
N ILE A 155 -20.56 -35.28 -8.47
CA ILE A 155 -19.09 -35.41 -8.62
C ILE A 155 -18.67 -36.79 -8.16
N LYS A 156 -18.16 -37.62 -9.08
CA LYS A 156 -17.69 -38.97 -8.84
C LYS A 156 -16.19 -39.01 -8.57
N LEU A 157 -15.82 -39.80 -7.57
CA LEU A 157 -14.42 -39.99 -7.16
C LEU A 157 -13.85 -41.19 -7.94
N THR A 158 -12.64 -40.99 -8.49
CA THR A 158 -11.94 -41.96 -9.36
C THR A 158 -10.63 -42.44 -8.77
N GLY A 159 -10.12 -41.73 -7.73
CA GLY A 159 -8.91 -42.00 -6.97
C GLY A 159 -7.82 -40.96 -7.20
N GLY A 160 -7.14 -40.57 -6.12
CA GLY A 160 -6.09 -39.58 -6.10
C GLY A 160 -6.57 -38.14 -5.87
N GLU A 161 -7.89 -37.93 -5.78
CA GLU A 161 -8.44 -36.62 -5.49
C GLU A 161 -8.13 -36.17 -4.06
N LYS A 162 -7.96 -34.86 -3.86
CA LYS A 162 -7.76 -34.22 -2.56
C LYS A 162 -8.99 -33.42 -2.16
N LEU A 163 -9.72 -33.94 -1.17
CA LEU A 163 -10.91 -33.31 -0.62
C LEU A 163 -10.60 -32.62 0.70
N THR A 164 -11.00 -31.36 0.80
CA THR A 164 -11.02 -30.63 2.06
C THR A 164 -12.46 -30.25 2.39
N ILE A 165 -12.96 -30.73 3.51
CA ILE A 165 -14.33 -30.50 3.95
C ILE A 165 -14.28 -29.79 5.30
N ALA A 166 -14.98 -28.67 5.40
CA ALA A 166 -15.04 -27.86 6.61
C ALA A 166 -16.46 -27.36 6.90
N ASN A 167 -16.72 -27.04 8.15
CA ASN A 167 -17.94 -26.36 8.55
C ASN A 167 -18.11 -25.03 7.80
N GLY A 168 -19.35 -24.64 7.55
CA GLY A 168 -19.68 -23.29 7.17
C GLY A 168 -19.34 -22.30 8.28
N ARG A 169 -18.97 -21.07 7.92
CA ARG A 169 -18.68 -20.00 8.87
C ARG A 169 -19.99 -19.34 9.29
N ASP A 170 -20.02 -18.88 10.53
CA ASP A 170 -21.07 -18.00 11.00
C ASP A 170 -21.02 -16.69 10.19
N THR A 171 -22.17 -16.12 9.91
CA THR A 171 -22.31 -14.82 9.21
C THR A 171 -23.20 -13.92 10.03
N TYR A 172 -22.99 -12.63 9.91
CA TYR A 172 -23.86 -11.65 10.54
C TYR A 172 -25.03 -11.32 9.63
N GLU A 173 -26.14 -10.93 10.27
CA GLU A 173 -27.29 -10.34 9.58
C GLU A 173 -26.86 -9.07 8.81
N GLU A 174 -27.69 -8.65 7.85
CA GLU A 174 -27.51 -7.33 7.24
C GLU A 174 -27.59 -6.26 8.33
N HIS A 175 -26.64 -5.34 8.31
CA HIS A 175 -26.53 -4.29 9.32
C HIS A 175 -26.01 -2.98 8.75
N ASP A 176 -26.38 -1.89 9.37
CA ASP A 176 -25.83 -0.58 9.11
C ASP A 176 -24.62 -0.35 10.03
N ILE A 177 -23.58 0.30 9.49
CA ILE A 177 -22.33 0.57 10.18
C ILE A 177 -22.20 2.08 10.39
N LYS A 178 -22.19 2.52 11.64
CA LYS A 178 -21.74 3.85 12.02
C LYS A 178 -20.27 3.79 12.36
N ALA A 179 -19.42 4.30 11.46
CA ALA A 179 -17.99 4.34 11.63
C ALA A 179 -17.51 5.69 12.16
N THR A 180 -16.59 5.66 13.12
CA THR A 180 -15.91 6.85 13.65
C THR A 180 -14.43 6.73 13.41
N ALA A 181 -13.81 7.74 12.78
CA ALA A 181 -12.38 7.78 12.56
C ALA A 181 -11.63 8.03 13.88
N ILE A 182 -10.55 7.28 14.08
CA ILE A 182 -9.62 7.48 15.20
C ILE A 182 -8.38 8.16 14.58
N GLN A 183 -8.14 9.40 14.96
CA GLN A 183 -7.01 10.16 14.43
C GLN A 183 -5.69 9.57 14.93
N PRO A 184 -4.64 9.50 14.07
CA PRO A 184 -3.31 9.17 14.52
C PRO A 184 -2.74 10.30 15.37
N THR A 185 -1.87 9.98 16.30
CA THR A 185 -1.06 10.97 17.04
C THR A 185 0.31 11.13 16.39
N ILE A 186 1.12 12.08 16.88
CA ILE A 186 2.48 12.32 16.45
C ILE A 186 3.44 12.09 17.60
N SER A 187 4.66 11.67 17.28
CA SER A 187 5.78 11.59 18.20
C SER A 187 7.11 11.85 17.49
N PHE A 188 8.11 12.31 18.24
CA PHE A 188 9.48 12.43 17.77
C PHE A 188 10.32 11.23 18.19
N GLU A 189 11.27 10.86 17.31
CA GLU A 189 12.23 9.78 17.58
C GLU A 189 13.65 10.25 17.27
N GLY A 190 14.58 9.95 18.17
CA GLY A 190 16.00 10.30 18.02
C GLY A 190 16.31 11.75 18.35
N SER A 191 17.51 12.19 17.94
CA SER A 191 18.00 13.55 18.17
C SER A 191 18.92 13.96 17.00
N GLY A 192 18.88 15.24 16.63
CA GLY A 192 19.70 15.77 15.55
C GLY A 192 19.06 16.99 14.87
N ALA A 193 19.77 17.57 13.93
CA ALA A 193 19.37 18.80 13.24
C ALA A 193 18.36 18.56 12.12
N ILE A 194 18.24 17.34 11.61
CA ILE A 194 17.37 16.99 10.49
C ILE A 194 16.13 16.32 11.02
N GLN A 195 14.97 16.92 10.78
CA GLN A 195 13.66 16.37 11.10
C GLN A 195 12.97 15.96 9.79
N TYR A 196 12.46 14.72 9.72
CA TYR A 196 11.75 14.20 8.54
C TYR A 196 10.72 13.16 8.93
N VAL A 197 9.73 12.93 8.07
CA VAL A 197 8.69 11.94 8.33
C VAL A 197 9.24 10.54 8.12
N LYS A 198 9.39 9.77 9.21
CA LYS A 198 9.76 8.36 9.19
C LYS A 198 8.57 7.45 8.96
N THR A 199 7.45 7.78 9.59
CA THR A 199 6.20 7.02 9.48
C THR A 199 5.05 8.01 9.31
N TRP A 200 4.24 7.80 8.27
CA TRP A 200 3.03 8.58 8.07
C TRP A 200 1.90 8.06 8.93
N GLY A 201 1.08 8.97 9.45
CA GLY A 201 -0.11 8.61 10.18
C GLY A 201 -1.17 7.98 9.28
N GLU A 202 -1.90 6.98 9.79
CA GLU A 202 -3.11 6.47 9.17
C GLU A 202 -4.25 6.46 10.17
N ALA A 203 -5.42 6.92 9.75
CA ALA A 203 -6.59 6.89 10.60
C ALA A 203 -7.00 5.44 10.93
N GLY A 204 -7.28 5.20 12.19
CA GLY A 204 -7.99 4.03 12.68
C GLY A 204 -9.50 4.17 12.49
N ARG A 205 -10.24 3.18 12.97
CA ARG A 205 -11.69 3.17 12.87
C ARG A 205 -12.31 2.36 14.00
N SER A 206 -13.29 2.93 14.67
CA SER A 206 -14.24 2.22 15.52
C SER A 206 -15.59 2.11 14.81
N GLU A 207 -16.38 1.10 15.16
CA GLU A 207 -17.66 0.85 14.52
C GLU A 207 -18.73 0.50 15.54
N VAL A 208 -19.92 1.03 15.30
CA VAL A 208 -21.17 0.61 15.96
C VAL A 208 -22.06 0.03 14.86
N TRP A 209 -22.47 -1.24 15.05
CA TRP A 209 -23.32 -1.95 14.11
C TRP A 209 -24.77 -1.95 14.58
N THR A 210 -25.73 -1.74 13.67
CA THR A 210 -27.17 -1.85 13.94
C THR A 210 -27.77 -2.88 13.00
N GLY A 211 -28.25 -4.01 13.54
CA GLY A 211 -28.83 -5.10 12.80
C GLY A 211 -30.17 -4.73 12.20
N LYS A 212 -30.38 -5.06 10.90
CA LYS A 212 -31.64 -4.77 10.21
C LYS A 212 -32.76 -5.76 10.55
N THR A 213 -32.40 -6.98 10.92
CA THR A 213 -33.36 -8.02 11.27
C THR A 213 -33.66 -8.02 12.77
N SER A 214 -32.61 -7.95 13.58
CA SER A 214 -32.76 -7.99 15.05
C SER A 214 -33.14 -6.63 15.66
N GLY A 215 -32.83 -5.52 14.99
CA GLY A 215 -32.93 -4.17 15.51
C GLY A 215 -31.91 -3.85 16.63
N LYS A 216 -31.01 -4.81 16.94
CA LYS A 216 -30.00 -4.63 17.99
C LYS A 216 -28.90 -3.70 17.53
N THR A 217 -28.28 -3.03 18.49
CA THR A 217 -27.09 -2.19 18.25
C THR A 217 -25.94 -2.72 19.10
N GLN A 218 -24.76 -2.85 18.50
CA GLN A 218 -23.56 -3.35 19.17
C GLN A 218 -22.37 -2.44 18.85
N ASP A 219 -21.70 -1.99 19.87
CA ASP A 219 -20.40 -1.36 19.75
C ASP A 219 -19.35 -2.47 19.49
N ARG A 220 -18.75 -2.43 18.29
CA ARG A 220 -17.67 -3.35 17.88
C ARG A 220 -16.28 -2.86 18.28
N GLY A 221 -16.22 -1.66 18.87
CA GLY A 221 -14.99 -1.04 19.31
C GLY A 221 -14.05 -0.71 18.14
N VAL A 222 -12.74 -0.79 18.38
CA VAL A 222 -11.71 -0.48 17.40
C VAL A 222 -11.54 -1.64 16.43
N VAL A 223 -12.05 -1.47 15.21
CA VAL A 223 -11.92 -2.47 14.12
C VAL A 223 -10.65 -2.28 13.28
N LYS A 224 -10.11 -1.06 13.25
CA LYS A 224 -8.79 -0.73 12.69
C LYS A 224 -8.08 0.21 13.67
N LYS A 225 -6.92 -0.20 14.18
CA LYS A 225 -6.07 0.68 15.00
C LYS A 225 -5.47 1.79 14.13
N PRO A 226 -5.31 3.02 14.64
CA PRO A 226 -4.55 4.05 13.94
C PRO A 226 -3.06 3.66 13.89
N VAL A 227 -2.37 4.12 12.85
CA VAL A 227 -0.92 4.15 12.79
C VAL A 227 -0.48 5.56 13.12
N ASN A 228 0.27 5.73 14.19
CA ASN A 228 0.75 7.04 14.60
C ASN A 228 1.86 7.56 13.71
N ALA A 229 1.91 8.86 13.51
CA ALA A 229 2.99 9.51 12.78
C ALA A 229 4.26 9.56 13.62
N VAL A 230 5.40 9.34 12.98
CA VAL A 230 6.71 9.46 13.61
C VAL A 230 7.57 10.40 12.78
N VAL A 231 8.06 11.46 13.40
CA VAL A 231 9.09 12.35 12.85
C VAL A 231 10.42 11.94 13.44
N ALA A 232 11.35 11.50 12.58
CA ALA A 232 12.70 11.21 13.01
C ALA A 232 13.53 12.48 13.08
N CYS A 233 14.35 12.58 14.13
CA CYS A 233 15.36 13.62 14.31
C CYS A 233 16.73 12.97 14.17
N ALA A 234 17.52 13.36 13.17
CA ALA A 234 18.76 12.71 12.83
C ALA A 234 19.93 13.69 12.71
N SER A 235 21.14 13.22 13.00
CA SER A 235 22.40 13.85 12.65
C SER A 235 23.08 13.03 11.57
N VAL A 236 23.70 13.67 10.58
CA VAL A 236 24.40 12.97 9.50
C VAL A 236 25.69 12.35 10.02
N LYS A 237 25.90 11.08 9.68
CA LYS A 237 27.11 10.30 10.00
C LYS A 237 27.72 9.79 8.70
N PRO A 238 28.59 10.58 8.05
CA PRO A 238 29.23 10.17 6.82
C PRO A 238 29.95 8.83 6.98
N LYS A 239 29.73 7.90 6.05
CA LYS A 239 30.36 6.56 6.09
C LYS A 239 31.87 6.63 5.83
N SER A 240 32.31 7.56 5.02
CA SER A 240 33.73 7.76 4.65
C SER A 240 33.94 9.22 4.24
N GLY A 241 35.15 9.73 4.36
CA GLY A 241 35.47 11.13 4.08
C GLY A 241 35.11 12.09 5.22
N LYS A 242 35.48 13.35 5.06
CA LYS A 242 35.09 14.43 5.96
C LYS A 242 34.23 15.42 5.18
N TYR A 243 33.02 15.62 5.62
CA TYR A 243 32.05 16.49 4.95
C TYR A 243 31.49 17.53 5.90
N VAL A 244 31.22 18.70 5.37
CA VAL A 244 30.57 19.81 6.07
C VAL A 244 29.61 20.51 5.13
N ALA A 245 28.42 20.90 5.60
CA ALA A 245 27.53 21.78 4.87
C ALA A 245 27.58 23.19 5.47
N LEU A 246 28.03 24.17 4.70
CA LEU A 246 27.81 25.57 5.02
C LEU A 246 26.38 25.95 4.62
N THR A 247 25.66 26.59 5.52
CA THR A 247 24.30 27.01 5.28
C THR A 247 24.09 28.45 5.69
N PHE A 248 23.49 29.25 4.78
CA PHE A 248 23.28 30.67 4.96
C PHE A 248 21.81 30.98 5.22
N ASN A 249 21.51 31.65 6.34
CA ASN A 249 20.16 32.03 6.75
C ASN A 249 19.78 33.41 6.26
N SER A 250 18.50 33.66 6.08
CA SER A 250 17.90 34.93 5.70
C SER A 250 18.33 35.47 4.32
N ALA A 251 18.92 34.61 3.48
CA ALA A 251 19.30 34.94 2.12
C ALA A 251 18.07 35.32 1.24
N PRO A 252 18.26 36.01 0.11
CA PRO A 252 19.42 36.78 -0.29
C PRO A 252 19.52 38.16 0.40
N SER A 253 20.71 38.77 0.34
CA SER A 253 20.97 40.11 0.83
C SER A 253 21.87 40.88 -0.16
N LYS A 254 22.21 42.11 0.19
CA LYS A 254 23.23 42.89 -0.54
C LYS A 254 24.64 42.27 -0.50
N TYR A 255 24.86 41.27 0.36
CA TYR A 255 26.15 40.58 0.47
C TYR A 255 26.16 39.23 -0.27
N THR A 256 25.04 38.77 -0.76
CA THR A 256 24.92 37.46 -1.44
C THR A 256 25.89 37.33 -2.61
N ASP A 257 26.02 38.35 -3.44
CA ASP A 257 26.95 38.34 -4.60
C ASP A 257 28.40 38.14 -4.16
N GLN A 258 28.80 38.74 -3.03
CA GLN A 258 30.15 38.59 -2.48
C GLN A 258 30.35 37.19 -1.89
N ILE A 259 29.39 36.69 -1.13
CA ILE A 259 29.43 35.30 -0.61
C ILE A 259 29.54 34.33 -1.77
N PHE A 260 28.74 34.53 -2.80
CA PHE A 260 28.71 33.68 -3.97
C PHE A 260 30.02 33.66 -4.75
N GLU A 261 30.63 34.84 -4.99
CA GLU A 261 31.92 34.92 -5.66
C GLU A 261 33.03 34.22 -4.85
N ILE A 262 33.03 34.32 -3.53
CA ILE A 262 33.96 33.56 -2.67
C ILE A 262 33.77 32.06 -2.83
N LEU A 263 32.54 31.56 -2.74
CA LEU A 263 32.26 30.14 -2.92
C LEU A 263 32.74 29.62 -4.28
N LYS A 264 32.48 30.39 -5.33
CA LYS A 264 32.89 30.08 -6.70
C LYS A 264 34.41 30.11 -6.86
N GLU A 265 35.09 31.13 -6.34
CA GLU A 265 36.57 31.23 -6.36
C GLU A 265 37.22 30.01 -5.66
N LYS A 266 36.66 29.61 -4.54
CA LYS A 266 37.15 28.47 -3.77
C LYS A 266 36.70 27.12 -4.33
N GLY A 267 35.82 27.11 -5.33
CA GLY A 267 35.27 25.86 -5.93
C GLY A 267 34.44 25.03 -4.98
N VAL A 268 33.72 25.66 -4.06
CA VAL A 268 32.88 25.00 -3.05
C VAL A 268 31.41 25.36 -3.24
N THR A 269 30.52 24.50 -2.70
CA THR A 269 29.08 24.72 -2.73
C THR A 269 28.51 24.91 -1.32
N ALA A 270 27.28 25.42 -1.24
CA ALA A 270 26.57 25.66 0.01
C ALA A 270 25.06 25.50 -0.16
N THR A 271 24.33 25.55 0.95
CA THR A 271 22.88 25.63 0.97
C THR A 271 22.43 26.99 1.50
N PHE A 272 21.49 27.60 0.79
CA PHE A 272 20.93 28.90 1.17
C PHE A 272 19.49 28.76 1.61
N PHE A 273 19.16 29.22 2.80
CA PHE A 273 17.80 29.30 3.32
C PHE A 273 17.26 30.71 3.11
N LEU A 274 16.39 30.85 2.12
CA LEU A 274 15.86 32.12 1.67
C LEU A 274 14.63 32.52 2.48
N SER A 275 14.57 33.75 2.94
CA SER A 275 13.32 34.34 3.42
C SER A 275 12.43 34.72 2.22
N SER A 276 11.11 34.57 2.37
CA SER A 276 10.17 34.92 1.29
C SER A 276 10.26 36.38 0.84
N ASP A 277 10.47 37.27 1.78
CA ASP A 277 10.55 38.71 1.53
C ASP A 277 11.84 39.08 0.78
N ASN A 278 12.98 38.52 1.22
CA ASN A 278 14.25 38.74 0.57
C ASN A 278 14.32 38.08 -0.80
N ALA A 279 13.77 36.87 -0.95
CA ALA A 279 13.68 36.20 -2.25
C ALA A 279 12.87 37.00 -3.26
N SER A 280 11.84 37.70 -2.80
CA SER A 280 11.06 38.62 -3.64
C SER A 280 11.76 39.92 -3.95
N THR A 281 12.53 40.45 -3.00
CA THR A 281 13.29 41.72 -3.14
C THR A 281 14.54 41.54 -4.02
N TYR A 282 15.27 40.45 -3.82
CA TYR A 282 16.54 40.13 -4.48
C TYR A 282 16.38 38.95 -5.44
N THR A 283 15.38 39.00 -6.32
CA THR A 283 15.04 37.89 -7.22
C THR A 283 16.20 37.46 -8.11
N GLY A 284 17.02 38.41 -8.55
CA GLY A 284 18.22 38.13 -9.36
C GLY A 284 19.22 37.26 -8.63
N GLN A 285 19.53 37.60 -7.37
CA GLN A 285 20.45 36.85 -6.51
C GLN A 285 19.85 35.47 -6.15
N ALA A 286 18.56 35.44 -5.80
CA ALA A 286 17.86 34.16 -5.54
C ALA A 286 17.99 33.19 -6.71
N ARG A 287 17.81 33.67 -7.93
CA ARG A 287 18.01 32.92 -9.16
C ARG A 287 19.45 32.48 -9.38
N ALA A 288 20.39 33.38 -9.19
CA ALA A 288 21.83 33.11 -9.37
C ALA A 288 22.33 32.03 -8.41
N ILE A 289 21.84 31.98 -7.16
CA ILE A 289 22.16 30.92 -6.18
C ILE A 289 21.77 29.55 -6.75
N ALA A 290 20.55 29.40 -7.25
CA ALA A 290 20.07 28.15 -7.80
C ALA A 290 20.77 27.73 -9.10
N ASP A 291 20.99 28.70 -10.02
CA ASP A 291 21.66 28.47 -11.30
C ASP A 291 23.15 28.07 -11.12
N ALA A 292 23.75 28.43 -9.99
CA ALA A 292 25.11 28.01 -9.63
C ALA A 292 25.19 26.60 -9.03
N GLY A 293 24.10 25.92 -8.87
CA GLY A 293 24.06 24.58 -8.27
C GLY A 293 24.15 24.58 -6.74
N CYS A 294 23.96 25.74 -6.09
CA CYS A 294 23.73 25.79 -4.64
C CYS A 294 22.31 25.30 -4.34
N GLU A 295 22.16 24.63 -3.22
CA GLU A 295 20.84 24.18 -2.77
C GLU A 295 20.08 25.35 -2.14
N VAL A 296 18.73 25.32 -2.30
CA VAL A 296 17.86 26.37 -1.74
C VAL A 296 16.78 25.77 -0.87
N GLY A 297 16.52 26.43 0.26
CA GLY A 297 15.42 26.09 1.17
C GLY A 297 14.69 27.34 1.64
N LEU A 298 13.56 27.16 2.33
CA LEU A 298 12.82 28.27 2.96
C LEU A 298 13.37 28.54 4.37
N TYR A 299 13.68 29.79 4.68
CA TYR A 299 13.89 30.31 6.02
C TYR A 299 12.64 31.02 6.50
N ALA A 300 12.04 30.58 7.58
CA ALA A 300 10.79 31.15 8.07
C ALA A 300 10.78 31.32 9.59
N SER A 301 10.35 32.49 10.07
CA SER A 301 10.01 32.71 11.48
C SER A 301 8.61 32.11 11.70
N LEU A 302 8.55 30.99 12.41
CA LEU A 302 7.31 30.28 12.71
C LEU A 302 6.73 30.74 14.03
N GLY A 303 7.55 31.05 15.03
CA GLY A 303 7.14 31.54 16.36
C GLY A 303 6.00 30.71 16.92
N ASP A 304 4.99 31.40 17.46
CA ASP A 304 3.79 30.79 18.02
C ASP A 304 2.67 30.56 16.99
N LYS A 305 3.01 30.54 15.68
CA LYS A 305 2.01 30.28 14.64
C LYS A 305 1.53 28.85 14.72
N THR A 306 0.23 28.66 14.65
CA THR A 306 -0.45 27.36 14.69
C THR A 306 -1.50 27.26 13.60
N GLY A 307 -2.01 26.07 13.34
CA GLY A 307 -3.11 25.79 12.42
C GLY A 307 -2.93 26.40 11.03
N ASP A 308 -3.97 27.04 10.51
CA ASP A 308 -3.99 27.63 9.17
C ASP A 308 -2.98 28.78 9.00
N SER A 309 -2.67 29.53 10.05
CA SER A 309 -1.66 30.61 9.99
C SER A 309 -0.28 30.02 9.70
N LEU A 310 0.10 28.95 10.37
CA LEU A 310 1.36 28.26 10.15
C LEU A 310 1.41 27.62 8.74
N ARG A 311 0.37 26.90 8.35
CA ARG A 311 0.27 26.28 7.02
C ARG A 311 0.42 27.32 5.91
N ASN A 312 -0.29 28.43 6.02
CA ASN A 312 -0.24 29.52 5.04
C ASN A 312 1.16 30.17 4.97
N THR A 313 1.83 30.34 6.12
CA THR A 313 3.19 30.89 6.17
C THR A 313 4.15 29.98 5.40
N LEU A 314 4.12 28.66 5.67
CA LEU A 314 5.01 27.72 5.01
C LEU A 314 4.68 27.56 3.52
N ALA A 315 3.42 27.37 3.16
CA ALA A 315 3.01 27.17 1.77
C ALA A 315 3.40 28.40 0.90
N LYS A 316 3.04 29.61 1.35
CA LYS A 316 3.38 30.85 0.64
C LYS A 316 4.90 31.08 0.58
N GLY A 317 5.63 30.74 1.66
CA GLY A 317 7.08 30.86 1.70
C GLY A 317 7.75 29.93 0.70
N LEU A 318 7.37 28.64 0.67
CA LEU A 318 7.89 27.67 -0.29
C LEU A 318 7.58 28.05 -1.75
N ASP A 319 6.37 28.56 -2.00
CA ASP A 319 5.97 29.05 -3.32
C ASP A 319 6.79 30.29 -3.73
N ALA A 320 7.03 31.22 -2.82
CA ALA A 320 7.84 32.43 -3.08
C ALA A 320 9.29 32.05 -3.41
N VAL A 321 9.93 31.20 -2.62
CA VAL A 321 11.28 30.71 -2.87
C VAL A 321 11.35 29.96 -4.20
N SER A 322 10.43 29.05 -4.46
CA SER A 322 10.41 28.29 -5.71
C SER A 322 10.21 29.19 -6.94
N SER A 323 9.37 30.22 -6.81
CA SER A 323 9.13 31.21 -7.88
C SER A 323 10.34 32.08 -8.15
N ALA A 324 11.02 32.57 -7.12
CA ALA A 324 12.20 33.41 -7.25
C ALA A 324 13.39 32.64 -7.84
N THR A 325 13.63 31.44 -7.37
CA THR A 325 14.76 30.60 -7.77
C THR A 325 14.53 29.81 -9.03
N GLY A 326 13.26 29.51 -9.37
CA GLY A 326 12.88 28.55 -10.41
C GLY A 326 13.16 27.07 -10.04
N ALA A 327 13.69 26.82 -8.83
CA ALA A 327 13.91 25.48 -8.29
C ALA A 327 12.80 25.09 -7.31
N LYS A 328 12.31 23.86 -7.38
CA LYS A 328 11.37 23.36 -6.39
C LYS A 328 12.12 23.00 -5.12
N THR A 329 11.58 23.41 -3.99
CA THR A 329 12.10 23.01 -2.68
C THR A 329 10.97 22.64 -1.73
N ALA A 330 11.22 21.68 -0.88
CA ALA A 330 10.41 21.31 0.28
C ALA A 330 11.29 21.27 1.55
N LEU A 331 12.49 21.87 1.45
CA LEU A 331 13.43 22.05 2.54
C LEU A 331 13.07 23.32 3.32
N VAL A 332 12.88 23.19 4.62
CA VAL A 332 12.49 24.29 5.50
C VAL A 332 13.49 24.43 6.64
N ARG A 333 13.76 25.66 7.04
CA ARG A 333 14.45 26.00 8.30
C ARG A 333 13.61 26.99 9.08
N SER A 334 13.21 26.63 10.30
CA SER A 334 12.64 27.59 11.23
C SER A 334 13.75 28.49 11.80
N ALA A 335 13.49 29.77 11.85
CA ALA A 335 14.35 30.73 12.53
C ALA A 335 14.51 30.43 14.03
N ASP A 336 13.50 29.76 14.59
CA ASP A 336 13.41 29.42 16.02
C ASP A 336 14.13 28.07 16.34
N GLY A 337 14.79 27.47 15.35
CA GLY A 337 15.52 26.21 15.47
C GLY A 337 14.68 24.98 15.04
N ARG A 338 14.56 23.99 15.92
CA ARG A 338 13.79 22.77 15.60
C ARG A 338 12.29 23.04 15.68
N MET A 339 11.55 22.47 14.72
CA MET A 339 10.09 22.53 14.75
C MET A 339 9.50 21.61 15.82
N SER A 340 8.42 22.06 16.46
CA SER A 340 7.68 21.32 17.47
C SER A 340 6.78 20.23 16.87
N GLU A 341 6.26 19.33 17.73
CA GLU A 341 5.28 18.32 17.31
C GLU A 341 4.02 18.95 16.73
N GLU A 342 3.54 20.05 17.31
CA GLU A 342 2.38 20.79 16.81
C GLU A 342 2.62 21.37 15.42
N GLN A 343 3.80 21.96 15.21
CA GLN A 343 4.18 22.50 13.91
C GLN A 343 4.26 21.40 12.85
N TRP A 344 4.85 20.26 13.21
CA TRP A 344 4.91 19.10 12.34
C TRP A 344 3.54 18.47 12.07
N ALA A 345 2.72 18.27 13.11
CA ALA A 345 1.37 17.73 12.94
C ALA A 345 0.53 18.54 11.96
N THR A 346 0.76 19.86 11.95
CA THR A 346 0.02 20.80 11.10
C THR A 346 0.56 20.84 9.65
N THR A 347 1.85 20.55 9.40
CA THR A 347 2.51 20.93 8.14
C THR A 347 3.33 19.84 7.48
N MET A 348 3.37 18.63 8.04
CA MET A 348 4.23 17.56 7.52
C MET A 348 3.97 17.17 6.06
N ASP A 349 2.82 17.51 5.52
CA ASP A 349 2.47 17.29 4.12
C ASP A 349 2.98 18.39 3.17
N LEU A 350 3.53 19.48 3.70
CA LEU A 350 4.04 20.61 2.93
C LEU A 350 5.56 20.56 2.71
N MET A 351 6.30 19.78 3.47
CA MET A 351 7.76 19.77 3.46
C MET A 351 8.33 18.36 3.41
N GLY A 352 9.50 18.20 2.80
CA GLY A 352 10.28 16.97 2.79
C GLY A 352 11.10 16.81 4.06
N ALA A 353 11.68 17.91 4.55
CA ALA A 353 12.39 17.97 5.81
C ALA A 353 12.40 19.38 6.40
N ALA A 354 12.50 19.44 7.74
CA ALA A 354 12.89 20.66 8.44
C ALA A 354 14.31 20.47 8.99
N VAL A 355 15.22 21.39 8.63
CA VAL A 355 16.64 21.26 8.97
C VAL A 355 17.09 22.47 9.75
N SER A 356 17.39 22.29 11.02
CA SER A 356 18.08 23.29 11.86
C SER A 356 19.60 23.23 11.58
N TRP A 357 20.41 23.46 12.56
CA TRP A 357 21.88 23.37 12.45
C TRP A 357 22.42 22.47 13.56
N SER A 358 23.56 21.90 13.31
CA SER A 358 24.32 21.17 14.35
C SER A 358 25.43 22.02 14.95
N PHE A 359 25.73 23.12 14.30
CA PHE A 359 26.76 24.05 14.74
C PHE A 359 26.41 25.50 14.34
N ASP A 360 26.40 26.43 15.32
CA ASP A 360 26.17 27.87 15.10
C ASP A 360 27.48 28.62 15.06
N SER A 361 27.74 29.39 13.99
CA SER A 361 28.92 30.19 13.84
C SER A 361 28.98 31.37 14.81
N GLY A 362 27.83 31.86 15.26
CA GLY A 362 27.70 33.08 16.04
C GLY A 362 27.99 34.38 15.24
N ASP A 363 28.09 34.32 13.91
CA ASP A 363 28.40 35.45 13.05
C ASP A 363 27.38 36.60 13.14
N TRP A 364 26.13 36.24 13.40
CA TRP A 364 25.01 37.18 13.59
C TRP A 364 25.18 38.09 14.82
N LEU A 365 26.02 37.70 15.79
CA LEU A 365 26.39 38.49 16.96
C LEU A 365 27.49 39.51 16.65
N ARG A 366 28.17 39.41 15.51
CA ARG A 366 29.31 40.23 15.11
C ARG A 366 30.48 40.21 16.09
N PRO A 367 30.98 39.04 16.50
CA PRO A 367 32.03 38.92 17.54
C PRO A 367 33.44 39.29 17.03
N GLY A 368 33.60 39.60 15.76
CA GLY A 368 34.87 39.82 15.06
C GLY A 368 35.23 38.66 14.12
N VAL A 369 35.89 38.98 13.00
CA VAL A 369 36.23 38.03 11.95
C VAL A 369 37.02 36.85 12.50
N ASP A 370 38.09 37.10 13.24
CA ASP A 370 38.93 36.03 13.83
C ASP A 370 38.14 35.12 14.74
N SER A 371 37.21 35.67 15.53
CA SER A 371 36.36 34.90 16.44
C SER A 371 35.44 33.94 15.67
N VAL A 372 34.82 34.40 14.58
CA VAL A 372 33.97 33.52 13.72
C VAL A 372 34.81 32.41 13.08
N VAL A 373 36.01 32.79 12.55
CA VAL A 373 36.92 31.81 11.93
C VAL A 373 37.33 30.73 12.95
N GLU A 374 37.81 31.15 14.13
CA GLU A 374 38.27 30.22 15.17
C GLU A 374 37.10 29.34 15.70
N THR A 375 35.93 29.93 15.90
CA THR A 375 34.75 29.22 16.36
C THR A 375 34.42 28.06 15.42
N ILE A 376 34.37 28.33 14.11
CA ILE A 376 34.02 27.29 13.12
C ILE A 376 35.17 26.30 12.99
N THR A 377 36.38 26.75 12.72
CA THR A 377 37.50 25.84 12.39
C THR A 377 37.98 25.03 13.58
N GLY A 378 37.77 25.52 14.81
CA GLY A 378 38.13 24.81 16.04
C GLY A 378 37.12 23.80 16.53
N SER A 379 35.87 23.84 16.06
CA SER A 379 34.78 23.07 16.63
C SER A 379 34.01 22.21 15.63
N VAL A 380 34.11 22.48 14.32
CA VAL A 380 33.41 21.73 13.30
C VAL A 380 33.86 20.28 13.26
N SER A 381 32.88 19.37 13.22
CA SER A 381 33.07 17.94 13.12
C SER A 381 32.46 17.37 11.83
N ASN A 382 32.90 16.17 11.45
CA ASN A 382 32.41 15.51 10.24
C ASN A 382 30.88 15.32 10.27
N GLY A 383 30.20 15.75 9.21
CA GLY A 383 28.74 15.70 9.10
C GLY A 383 28.00 16.88 9.70
N ASN A 384 28.74 17.93 10.15
CA ASN A 384 28.10 19.11 10.69
C ASN A 384 27.40 19.95 9.62
N ILE A 385 26.29 20.54 10.03
CA ILE A 385 25.52 21.58 9.35
C ILE A 385 25.84 22.90 10.05
N VAL A 386 26.58 23.73 9.41
CA VAL A 386 27.03 25.02 9.98
C VAL A 386 26.03 26.11 9.62
N SER A 387 25.50 26.80 10.63
CA SER A 387 24.65 27.97 10.46
C SER A 387 25.52 29.23 10.32
N MET A 388 25.35 29.93 9.23
CA MET A 388 25.90 31.27 8.95
C MET A 388 24.75 32.19 8.51
N THR A 389 25.04 33.47 8.36
CA THR A 389 24.03 34.49 8.03
C THR A 389 24.32 35.16 6.70
N ASP A 390 23.29 35.36 5.89
CA ASP A 390 23.30 36.22 4.70
C ASP A 390 22.15 37.22 4.81
N ASN A 391 22.39 38.32 5.52
CA ASN A 391 21.43 39.41 5.69
C ASN A 391 22.12 40.77 5.56
N ASP A 392 21.33 41.83 5.39
CA ASP A 392 21.81 43.19 5.16
C ASP A 392 22.51 43.84 6.39
N GLU A 393 22.28 43.31 7.58
CA GLU A 393 22.68 43.92 8.84
C GLU A 393 24.04 43.39 9.35
N THR A 394 24.26 42.10 9.28
CA THR A 394 25.37 41.42 9.99
C THR A 394 26.40 40.75 9.07
N SER A 395 26.09 40.51 7.80
CA SER A 395 26.91 39.63 6.93
C SER A 395 28.18 40.26 6.37
N ALA A 396 28.48 41.52 6.61
CA ALA A 396 29.78 42.07 6.28
C ALA A 396 30.92 41.24 6.88
N GLN A 397 30.82 40.90 8.15
CA GLN A 397 31.80 40.05 8.85
C GLN A 397 31.84 38.62 8.34
N THR A 398 30.69 38.08 7.97
CA THR A 398 30.56 36.73 7.37
C THR A 398 31.36 36.68 6.06
N VAL A 399 31.22 37.69 5.20
CA VAL A 399 31.99 37.83 3.94
C VAL A 399 33.50 37.85 4.19
N GLU A 400 33.95 38.61 5.19
CA GLU A 400 35.39 38.73 5.51
C GLU A 400 35.94 37.41 6.11
N ALA A 401 35.15 36.69 6.90
CA ALA A 401 35.58 35.45 7.54
C ALA A 401 35.56 34.23 6.59
N LEU A 402 34.64 34.22 5.62
CA LEU A 402 34.35 33.07 4.77
C LEU A 402 35.55 32.50 4.02
N PRO A 403 36.42 33.28 3.37
CA PRO A 403 37.61 32.76 2.68
C PRO A 403 38.54 31.98 3.62
N GLN A 404 38.76 32.49 4.82
CA GLN A 404 39.66 31.89 5.80
C GLN A 404 39.05 30.57 6.35
N ILE A 405 37.74 30.55 6.59
CA ILE A 405 37.02 29.35 7.03
C ILE A 405 37.15 28.25 5.98
N ILE A 406 36.89 28.57 4.72
CA ILE A 406 36.97 27.59 3.62
C ILE A 406 38.38 27.06 3.49
N ASP A 407 39.42 27.95 3.45
CA ASP A 407 40.82 27.56 3.26
C ASP A 407 41.29 26.63 4.39
N ARG A 408 40.96 26.94 5.65
CA ARG A 408 41.36 26.10 6.80
C ARG A 408 40.66 24.74 6.77
N LEU A 409 39.34 24.68 6.53
CA LEU A 409 38.61 23.43 6.49
C LEU A 409 39.00 22.55 5.31
N LEU A 410 39.32 23.13 4.13
CA LEU A 410 39.90 22.39 3.00
C LEU A 410 41.27 21.82 3.38
N ALA A 411 42.12 22.58 4.07
CA ALA A 411 43.43 22.11 4.56
C ALA A 411 43.29 20.97 5.57
N ASP A 412 42.23 20.98 6.40
CA ASP A 412 41.89 19.93 7.34
C ASP A 412 41.22 18.69 6.68
N GLY A 413 41.06 18.72 5.34
CA GLY A 413 40.55 17.64 4.53
C GLY A 413 39.02 17.53 4.49
N TYR A 414 38.31 18.59 4.81
CA TYR A 414 36.85 18.65 4.63
C TYR A 414 36.47 18.89 3.16
N THR A 415 35.37 18.25 2.77
CA THR A 415 34.69 18.54 1.49
C THR A 415 33.41 19.30 1.80
N PHE A 416 33.22 20.44 1.14
CA PHE A 416 32.01 21.22 1.27
C PHE A 416 30.94 20.67 0.34
N VAL A 417 29.74 20.43 0.88
CA VAL A 417 28.61 19.83 0.16
C VAL A 417 27.31 20.56 0.50
N THR A 418 26.29 20.39 -0.35
CA THR A 418 24.93 20.82 -0.03
C THR A 418 24.34 19.92 1.06
N LEU A 419 23.16 20.25 1.60
CA LEU A 419 22.49 19.40 2.58
C LEU A 419 22.04 18.08 1.96
N ASP A 420 21.54 18.10 0.71
CA ASP A 420 21.14 16.87 0.01
C ASP A 420 22.34 15.94 -0.17
N ASP A 421 23.46 16.47 -0.63
CA ASP A 421 24.71 15.71 -0.78
C ASP A 421 25.25 15.24 0.57
N LEU A 422 25.15 16.05 1.63
CA LEU A 422 25.56 15.66 2.98
C LEU A 422 24.72 14.46 3.48
N ILE A 423 23.39 14.55 3.33
CA ILE A 423 22.45 13.46 3.66
C ILE A 423 22.79 12.20 2.87
N ALA A 424 23.15 12.34 1.59
CA ALA A 424 23.51 11.22 0.74
C ALA A 424 24.78 10.48 1.16
N THR A 425 25.65 11.09 2.02
CA THR A 425 26.84 10.45 2.59
C THR A 425 26.48 9.43 3.70
N ASP A 426 25.30 9.57 4.31
CA ASP A 426 24.81 8.70 5.36
C ASP A 426 23.93 7.60 4.76
N LYS A 427 24.29 6.32 4.99
CA LYS A 427 23.58 5.17 4.42
C LYS A 427 22.16 5.02 4.94
N ASP A 428 21.90 5.48 6.16
CA ASP A 428 20.59 5.30 6.82
C ASP A 428 19.62 6.44 6.47
N LEU A 429 20.14 7.59 6.05
CA LEU A 429 19.37 8.76 5.62
C LEU A 429 19.19 8.83 4.09
N LYS A 430 20.13 8.25 3.35
CA LYS A 430 20.10 8.25 1.88
C LYS A 430 18.83 7.60 1.35
N GLY A 431 18.03 8.38 0.61
CA GLY A 431 16.76 7.92 0.02
C GLY A 431 15.58 7.86 0.99
N ALA A 432 15.80 8.16 2.29
CA ALA A 432 14.71 8.32 3.26
C ALA A 432 14.12 9.75 3.24
N ILE A 433 14.85 10.71 2.73
CA ILE A 433 14.54 12.14 2.74
C ILE A 433 14.54 12.65 1.30
N ASP A 434 13.53 13.42 0.91
CA ASP A 434 13.46 14.15 -0.36
C ASP A 434 13.28 15.64 -0.05
N LEU A 435 14.35 16.43 -0.26
CA LEU A 435 14.36 17.86 0.02
C LEU A 435 13.67 18.70 -1.06
N SER A 436 13.37 18.10 -2.21
CA SER A 436 12.77 18.79 -3.35
C SER A 436 11.25 18.82 -3.33
N ARG A 437 10.61 17.90 -2.60
CA ARG A 437 9.15 17.78 -2.56
C ARG A 437 8.64 17.16 -1.27
N ALA A 438 7.46 17.59 -0.87
CA ALA A 438 6.65 16.84 0.09
C ALA A 438 5.95 15.65 -0.59
N SER A 439 5.84 14.52 0.11
CA SER A 439 5.28 13.29 -0.45
C SER A 439 4.40 12.59 0.59
N MET A 440 3.15 13.05 0.71
CA MET A 440 2.18 12.38 1.56
C MET A 440 1.58 11.16 0.81
N PRO A 441 1.73 9.93 1.31
CA PRO A 441 1.20 8.73 0.67
C PRO A 441 -0.34 8.74 0.62
N LYS A 442 -0.89 8.05 -0.39
CA LYS A 442 -2.34 7.87 -0.47
C LYS A 442 -2.85 7.08 0.75
N GLY A 443 -3.83 7.62 1.43
CA GLY A 443 -4.43 7.02 2.63
C GLY A 443 -3.78 7.46 3.95
N ALA A 444 -2.68 8.21 3.89
CA ALA A 444 -2.15 8.87 5.07
C ALA A 444 -3.11 9.96 5.57
N THR A 445 -3.01 10.26 6.84
CA THR A 445 -3.82 11.27 7.55
C THR A 445 -2.91 12.11 8.42
N LEU A 446 -3.08 13.42 8.40
CA LEU A 446 -2.36 14.29 9.32
C LEU A 446 -2.70 13.92 10.78
N PRO A 447 -1.69 13.84 11.65
CA PRO A 447 -1.90 13.49 13.05
C PRO A 447 -2.48 14.65 13.85
N VAL A 448 -2.96 14.32 15.03
CA VAL A 448 -3.29 15.30 16.09
C VAL A 448 -2.27 15.18 17.21
N LEU A 449 -2.16 16.21 18.03
CA LEU A 449 -1.35 16.12 19.26
C LEU A 449 -1.95 15.07 20.18
N PRO A 450 -1.14 14.31 20.93
CA PRO A 450 -1.63 13.47 22.00
C PRO A 450 -2.41 14.33 22.99
N THR A 451 -3.65 13.94 23.32
CA THR A 451 -4.35 14.54 24.46
C THR A 451 -3.55 14.21 25.73
N GLN A 452 -3.11 15.23 26.44
CA GLN A 452 -2.58 15.01 27.80
C GLN A 452 -3.69 14.32 28.63
N PRO A 453 -3.36 13.29 29.42
CA PRO A 453 -4.31 12.81 30.43
C PRO A 453 -4.70 14.01 31.28
N ASP A 454 -6.01 14.22 31.46
CA ASP A 454 -6.50 15.25 32.34
C ASP A 454 -5.91 14.98 33.75
N ASP A 455 -5.01 15.86 34.20
CA ASP A 455 -4.44 15.84 35.58
C ASP A 455 -5.50 16.13 36.65
N ASP A 456 -6.77 16.31 36.27
CA ASP A 456 -7.89 16.65 37.17
C ASP A 456 -8.57 15.43 37.81
N ALA A 457 -8.07 14.20 37.65
CA ALA A 457 -8.73 13.02 38.20
C ALA A 457 -8.41 12.73 39.70
N ASP A 458 -7.55 13.52 40.37
CA ASP A 458 -7.11 13.23 41.74
C ASP A 458 -7.35 14.39 42.78
N ALA A 459 -8.30 15.27 42.50
CA ALA A 459 -8.62 16.39 43.43
C ALA A 459 -10.01 16.30 44.08
N THR A 460 -10.51 15.06 44.35
CA THR A 460 -11.70 14.91 45.22
C THR A 460 -11.60 13.64 46.05
N THR A 461 -10.72 13.67 47.06
CA THR A 461 -10.91 12.93 48.32
C THR A 461 -10.09 13.61 49.41
N GLU A 462 -10.65 14.63 50.06
CA GLU A 462 -10.49 14.92 51.49
C GLU A 462 -11.85 15.29 52.07
#